data_bba60ef265ff4279abd6433fd350bbd8
#
_entry.id   bba60ef265ff4279abd6433fd350bbd8
#
_cell.length_a   1.000
_cell.length_b   1.000
_cell.length_c   1.000
_cell.angle_alpha   90.00
_cell.angle_beta   90.00
_cell.angle_gamma   90.00
#
_symmetry.space_group_name_H-M   'P 1'
#
loop_
_entity.id
_entity.type
_entity.pdbx_description
1 polymer ?
#
loop_
_entity_poly.entity_id
_entity_poly.type
_entity_poly.pdbx_seq_one_letter_code
_entity_poly.pdbx_strand_id
1 'polypeptide(L)'
;ELHLHTKMSNMDALTDTKEVIKEAIRWGHPAIAITDHGVAQSFPDAWHAAGDKIKILYGVEGYFINNVDDRIAVHGTASLPLDGEFVAFDLETTGLSAQHDEITEIGAVILRDGQVVDTFQAFVNPGRSIPQKIVDLTGITDAMVADAPPISQVLPEFLAFCGGRVLCAHNADFDVGFLTAAAERLGLPFDPTYLDTLIFAQNLMPQLTNHKLDTVANALSLPDFNHHRASDDALTCGYLYLRFAKMLQERGLQVVVAEAGHVGGGQTGRTTAKLTA
;
A
#
# COMPACT_ATOMS: atom_id res chain seq x y z
N GLU A 1 -37.10 12.08 3.37
CA GLU A 1 -35.88 11.65 2.66
C GLU A 1 -34.66 12.21 3.36
N LEU A 2 -33.70 11.36 3.66
CA LEU A 2 -32.48 11.74 4.41
C LEU A 2 -31.19 11.56 3.57
N HIS A 3 -31.29 10.99 2.35
CA HIS A 3 -30.17 10.75 1.47
C HIS A 3 -30.60 11.07 0.02
N LEU A 4 -30.34 12.28 -0.42
CA LEU A 4 -30.78 12.77 -1.72
C LEU A 4 -29.65 13.49 -2.46
N HIS A 5 -29.39 13.04 -3.69
CA HIS A 5 -28.48 13.70 -4.61
C HIS A 5 -29.24 14.54 -5.63
N THR A 6 -28.79 15.77 -5.83
CA THR A 6 -29.26 16.64 -6.87
C THR A 6 -28.33 16.57 -8.10
N LYS A 7 -28.72 17.24 -9.19
CA LYS A 7 -27.86 17.39 -10.39
C LYS A 7 -26.48 18.02 -10.12
N MET A 8 -26.23 18.53 -8.90
CA MET A 8 -24.93 19.04 -8.47
C MET A 8 -23.96 17.88 -8.14
N SER A 9 -24.49 16.68 -7.89
CA SER A 9 -23.71 15.43 -7.84
C SER A 9 -23.42 14.98 -9.28
N ASN A 10 -22.38 15.56 -9.89
CA ASN A 10 -22.03 15.34 -11.29
C ASN A 10 -21.88 13.85 -11.62
N MET A 11 -22.45 13.41 -12.75
CA MET A 11 -22.45 12.03 -13.26
C MET A 11 -23.23 11.02 -12.41
N ASP A 12 -23.89 11.44 -11.32
CA ASP A 12 -24.60 10.56 -10.40
C ASP A 12 -26.11 10.82 -10.36
N ALA A 13 -26.54 12.10 -10.35
CA ALA A 13 -27.95 12.43 -10.25
C ALA A 13 -28.43 13.44 -11.31
N LEU A 14 -29.71 13.34 -11.66
CA LEU A 14 -30.42 14.24 -12.60
C LEU A 14 -31.44 15.13 -11.92
N THR A 15 -31.69 14.95 -10.63
CA THR A 15 -32.75 15.60 -9.88
C THR A 15 -32.50 17.11 -9.75
N ASP A 16 -33.42 17.93 -10.22
CA ASP A 16 -33.37 19.38 -10.00
C ASP A 16 -33.71 19.71 -8.56
N THR A 17 -32.87 20.51 -7.91
CA THR A 17 -33.03 20.89 -6.49
C THR A 17 -34.38 21.55 -6.20
N LYS A 18 -34.81 22.46 -7.08
CA LYS A 18 -36.09 23.21 -6.85
C LYS A 18 -37.30 22.32 -7.07
N GLU A 19 -37.23 21.44 -8.07
CA GLU A 19 -38.34 20.55 -8.38
C GLU A 19 -38.55 19.50 -7.28
N VAL A 20 -37.48 18.87 -6.76
CA VAL A 20 -37.62 17.87 -5.71
C VAL A 20 -38.17 18.46 -4.42
N ILE A 21 -37.79 19.70 -4.08
CA ILE A 21 -38.34 20.37 -2.89
C ILE A 21 -39.81 20.73 -3.05
N LYS A 22 -40.21 21.20 -4.21
CA LYS A 22 -41.65 21.42 -4.51
C LYS A 22 -42.46 20.14 -4.39
N GLU A 23 -41.91 19.03 -4.87
CA GLU A 23 -42.56 17.73 -4.77
C GLU A 23 -42.65 17.23 -3.32
N ALA A 24 -41.60 17.39 -2.54
CA ALA A 24 -41.62 17.06 -1.10
C ALA A 24 -42.66 17.88 -0.34
N ILE A 25 -42.79 19.18 -0.65
CA ILE A 25 -43.84 20.06 -0.09
C ILE A 25 -45.24 19.54 -0.51
N ARG A 26 -45.41 19.17 -1.78
CA ARG A 26 -46.69 18.64 -2.32
C ARG A 26 -47.10 17.34 -1.60
N TRP A 27 -46.14 16.50 -1.25
CA TRP A 27 -46.36 15.26 -0.49
C TRP A 27 -46.54 15.47 1.00
N GLY A 28 -46.35 16.68 1.50
CA GLY A 28 -46.54 17.00 2.92
C GLY A 28 -45.38 16.55 3.81
N HIS A 29 -44.18 16.40 3.23
CA HIS A 29 -43.01 16.05 4.03
C HIS A 29 -42.66 17.19 5.01
N PRO A 30 -42.36 16.91 6.29
CA PRO A 30 -41.98 17.93 7.25
C PRO A 30 -40.53 18.43 7.03
N ALA A 31 -39.69 17.62 6.42
CA ALA A 31 -38.30 17.92 6.12
C ALA A 31 -37.78 17.10 4.94
N ILE A 32 -36.69 17.55 4.31
CA ILE A 32 -35.94 16.84 3.30
C ILE A 32 -34.44 17.13 3.48
N ALA A 33 -33.58 16.12 3.36
CA ALA A 33 -32.16 16.31 3.33
C ALA A 33 -31.67 16.53 1.88
N ILE A 34 -30.61 17.31 1.73
CA ILE A 34 -29.83 17.43 0.51
C ILE A 34 -28.41 16.98 0.87
N THR A 35 -27.92 15.94 0.20
CA THR A 35 -26.67 15.26 0.54
C THR A 35 -25.85 14.96 -0.72
N ASP A 36 -25.55 16.01 -1.50
CA ASP A 36 -24.76 15.87 -2.71
C ASP A 36 -23.32 15.35 -2.43
N HIS A 37 -22.73 14.67 -3.39
CA HIS A 37 -21.37 14.12 -3.29
C HIS A 37 -20.31 15.22 -3.20
N GLY A 38 -19.73 15.41 -2.02
CA GLY A 38 -18.58 16.29 -1.79
C GLY A 38 -18.83 17.78 -2.02
N VAL A 39 -20.08 18.21 -2.29
CA VAL A 39 -20.41 19.56 -2.71
C VAL A 39 -21.63 20.15 -1.98
N ALA A 40 -21.71 21.48 -1.94
CA ALA A 40 -22.79 22.24 -1.30
C ALA A 40 -23.51 23.22 -2.26
N GLN A 41 -23.29 23.08 -3.56
CA GLN A 41 -23.78 24.02 -4.56
C GLN A 41 -25.30 24.07 -4.68
N SER A 42 -26.02 23.03 -4.29
CA SER A 42 -27.48 22.97 -4.25
C SER A 42 -28.09 23.76 -3.08
N PHE A 43 -27.34 24.11 -2.04
CA PHE A 43 -27.88 24.70 -0.81
C PHE A 43 -28.59 26.02 -1.01
N PRO A 44 -28.08 27.00 -1.77
CA PRO A 44 -28.80 28.25 -2.03
C PRO A 44 -30.15 28.01 -2.75
N ASP A 45 -30.17 27.13 -3.74
CA ASP A 45 -31.38 26.78 -4.47
C ASP A 45 -32.38 26.06 -3.57
N ALA A 46 -31.92 25.17 -2.70
CA ALA A 46 -32.73 24.48 -1.71
C ALA A 46 -33.37 25.45 -0.72
N TRP A 47 -32.59 26.38 -0.19
CA TRP A 47 -33.07 27.41 0.74
C TRP A 47 -34.16 28.27 0.12
N HIS A 48 -33.93 28.78 -1.10
CA HIS A 48 -34.92 29.61 -1.80
C HIS A 48 -36.19 28.83 -2.16
N ALA A 49 -36.08 27.57 -2.56
CA ALA A 49 -37.25 26.76 -2.93
C ALA A 49 -38.08 26.34 -1.71
N ALA A 50 -37.45 26.14 -0.58
CA ALA A 50 -38.13 25.73 0.66
C ALA A 50 -38.92 26.86 1.30
N GLY A 51 -38.37 28.08 1.34
CA GLY A 51 -38.96 29.18 2.14
C GLY A 51 -39.27 28.67 3.55
N ASP A 52 -40.47 29.02 4.05
CA ASP A 52 -40.97 28.56 5.36
C ASP A 52 -41.85 27.28 5.27
N LYS A 53 -41.90 26.62 4.08
CA LYS A 53 -42.83 25.53 3.81
C LYS A 53 -42.33 24.16 4.21
N ILE A 54 -41.05 23.96 4.23
CA ILE A 54 -40.40 22.68 4.52
C ILE A 54 -39.01 22.91 5.14
N LYS A 55 -38.64 22.12 6.13
CA LYS A 55 -37.29 22.14 6.70
C LYS A 55 -36.27 21.48 5.77
N ILE A 56 -35.18 22.16 5.45
CA ILE A 56 -34.05 21.58 4.76
C ILE A 56 -33.02 21.12 5.78
N LEU A 57 -32.58 19.87 5.63
CA LEU A 57 -31.43 19.29 6.34
C LEU A 57 -30.24 19.35 5.37
N TYR A 58 -29.28 20.21 5.67
CA TYR A 58 -28.09 20.37 4.85
C TYR A 58 -27.04 19.34 5.25
N GLY A 59 -26.63 18.53 4.31
CA GLY A 59 -25.62 17.50 4.47
C GLY A 59 -24.73 17.41 3.24
N VAL A 60 -23.65 16.70 3.35
CA VAL A 60 -22.76 16.36 2.24
C VAL A 60 -22.42 14.90 2.38
N GLU A 61 -22.52 14.14 1.29
CA GLU A 61 -21.95 12.81 1.25
C GLU A 61 -20.45 12.92 1.07
N GLY A 62 -19.72 12.68 2.15
CA GLY A 62 -18.26 12.77 2.19
C GLY A 62 -17.60 11.45 1.80
N TYR A 63 -16.56 11.53 0.99
CA TYR A 63 -15.67 10.40 0.79
C TYR A 63 -14.71 10.33 1.98
N PHE A 64 -14.92 9.34 2.84
CA PHE A 64 -14.01 9.06 3.95
C PHE A 64 -12.95 8.06 3.51
N ILE A 65 -11.70 8.52 3.44
CA ILE A 65 -10.54 7.65 3.28
C ILE A 65 -9.94 7.43 4.65
N ASN A 66 -10.07 6.22 5.17
CA ASN A 66 -9.37 5.81 6.38
C ASN A 66 -7.92 5.45 6.04
N ASN A 67 -7.05 6.44 6.03
CA ASN A 67 -5.62 6.23 5.81
C ASN A 67 -4.85 5.85 7.09
N VAL A 68 -5.54 5.59 8.19
CA VAL A 68 -4.90 5.10 9.42
C VAL A 68 -4.44 3.67 9.23
N ASP A 69 -5.22 2.86 8.50
CA ASP A 69 -4.86 1.47 8.21
C ASP A 69 -3.83 1.35 7.07
N ASP A 70 -3.78 2.34 6.17
CA ASP A 70 -2.80 2.42 5.07
C ASP A 70 -1.39 2.84 5.55
N ARG A 71 -1.23 3.13 6.83
CA ARG A 71 0.06 3.54 7.44
C ARG A 71 0.66 2.46 8.35
N ILE A 72 0.31 1.23 8.10
CA ILE A 72 0.84 0.10 8.86
C ILE A 72 2.22 -0.23 8.30
N ALA A 73 3.24 -0.01 9.11
CA ALA A 73 4.62 -0.27 8.72
C ALA A 73 5.06 -1.71 8.97
N VAL A 74 4.32 -2.48 9.76
CA VAL A 74 4.63 -3.87 10.10
C VAL A 74 3.37 -4.72 9.98
N HIS A 75 3.43 -5.75 9.18
CA HIS A 75 2.35 -6.71 8.94
C HIS A 75 2.75 -8.09 9.45
N GLY A 76 1.78 -8.87 9.95
CA GLY A 76 2.00 -10.23 10.47
C GLY A 76 2.07 -10.28 11.99
N THR A 77 2.53 -11.41 12.53
CA THR A 77 2.42 -11.75 13.96
C THR A 77 3.77 -11.91 14.69
N ALA A 78 4.89 -11.95 13.96
CA ALA A 78 6.19 -12.14 14.59
C ALA A 78 6.61 -10.90 15.39
N SER A 79 7.13 -11.12 16.61
CA SER A 79 7.81 -10.07 17.38
C SER A 79 9.20 -9.88 16.81
N LEU A 80 9.47 -8.71 16.23
CA LEU A 80 10.77 -8.38 15.65
C LEU A 80 11.53 -7.44 16.60
N PRO A 81 12.72 -7.82 17.10
CA PRO A 81 13.66 -6.87 17.68
C PRO A 81 14.11 -5.87 16.60
N LEU A 82 14.28 -4.59 16.96
CA LEU A 82 14.70 -3.56 16.01
C LEU A 82 16.08 -3.78 15.37
N ASP A 83 16.90 -4.60 16.03
CA ASP A 83 18.25 -5.01 15.64
C ASP A 83 18.35 -6.49 15.25
N GLY A 84 17.22 -7.15 15.07
CA GLY A 84 17.13 -8.57 14.74
C GLY A 84 17.55 -8.90 13.31
N GLU A 85 17.62 -10.20 13.03
CA GLU A 85 17.87 -10.72 11.68
C GLU A 85 16.62 -10.64 10.83
N PHE A 86 16.72 -10.07 9.62
CA PHE A 86 15.63 -9.93 8.68
C PHE A 86 16.12 -10.09 7.22
N VAL A 87 15.20 -10.31 6.30
CA VAL A 87 15.45 -10.37 4.86
C VAL A 87 14.93 -9.09 4.21
N ALA A 88 15.82 -8.26 3.72
CA ALA A 88 15.42 -7.18 2.82
C ALA A 88 15.38 -7.71 1.38
N PHE A 89 14.32 -7.38 0.63
CA PHE A 89 14.12 -7.89 -0.71
C PHE A 89 13.42 -6.88 -1.61
N ASP A 90 13.55 -7.09 -2.90
CA ASP A 90 12.91 -6.31 -3.94
C ASP A 90 12.63 -7.20 -5.16
N LEU A 91 11.61 -6.88 -5.94
CA LEU A 91 11.19 -7.62 -7.12
C LEU A 91 11.16 -6.73 -8.35
N GLU A 92 11.65 -7.24 -9.46
CA GLU A 92 11.33 -6.68 -10.77
C GLU A 92 10.23 -7.52 -11.44
N THR A 93 9.32 -6.85 -12.14
CA THR A 93 8.11 -7.48 -12.68
C THR A 93 7.80 -6.99 -14.09
N THR A 94 6.95 -7.72 -14.83
CA THR A 94 6.49 -7.30 -16.18
C THR A 94 5.46 -6.18 -16.16
N GLY A 95 4.95 -5.78 -14.98
CA GLY A 95 3.95 -4.73 -14.80
C GLY A 95 3.54 -4.58 -13.34
N LEU A 96 2.38 -3.98 -13.08
CA LEU A 96 1.97 -3.57 -11.73
C LEU A 96 0.91 -4.46 -11.08
N SER A 97 0.39 -5.45 -11.80
CA SER A 97 -0.72 -6.29 -11.34
C SER A 97 -0.26 -7.68 -10.95
N ALA A 98 -0.24 -8.01 -9.68
CA ALA A 98 0.12 -9.35 -9.19
C ALA A 98 -0.75 -10.50 -9.76
N GLN A 99 -1.97 -10.19 -10.26
CA GLN A 99 -2.85 -11.16 -10.91
C GLN A 99 -2.54 -11.37 -12.39
N HIS A 100 -1.96 -10.39 -13.06
CA HIS A 100 -1.83 -10.37 -14.52
C HIS A 100 -0.38 -10.26 -15.00
N ASP A 101 0.53 -9.83 -14.15
CA ASP A 101 1.94 -9.65 -14.46
C ASP A 101 2.79 -10.69 -13.73
N GLU A 102 4.03 -10.84 -14.19
CA GLU A 102 4.94 -11.89 -13.70
C GLU A 102 6.22 -11.28 -13.15
N ILE A 103 6.88 -11.99 -12.23
CA ILE A 103 8.18 -11.63 -11.68
C ILE A 103 9.27 -11.92 -12.71
N THR A 104 10.24 -11.02 -12.85
CA THR A 104 11.40 -11.14 -13.76
C THR A 104 12.74 -11.22 -13.04
N GLU A 105 12.85 -10.64 -11.82
CA GLU A 105 14.03 -10.76 -10.95
C GLU A 105 13.58 -10.77 -9.49
N ILE A 106 14.28 -11.54 -8.65
CA ILE A 106 14.18 -11.48 -7.19
C ILE A 106 15.56 -11.15 -6.66
N GLY A 107 15.69 -10.06 -5.91
CA GLY A 107 16.88 -9.69 -5.17
C GLY A 107 16.61 -9.66 -3.68
N ALA A 108 17.51 -10.25 -2.87
CA ALA A 108 17.35 -10.22 -1.42
C ALA A 108 18.69 -10.31 -0.69
N VAL A 109 18.71 -9.76 0.51
CA VAL A 109 19.85 -9.84 1.43
C VAL A 109 19.36 -10.20 2.83
N ILE A 110 20.09 -11.07 3.51
CA ILE A 110 19.90 -11.29 4.96
C ILE A 110 20.79 -10.31 5.69
N LEU A 111 20.19 -9.48 6.55
CA LEU A 111 20.92 -8.59 7.45
C LEU A 111 20.83 -9.13 8.89
N ARG A 112 21.98 -9.16 9.58
CA ARG A 112 22.12 -9.50 10.99
C ARG A 112 23.08 -8.52 11.63
N ASP A 113 22.71 -7.88 12.73
CA ASP A 113 23.54 -6.90 13.45
C ASP A 113 24.09 -5.79 12.53
N GLY A 114 23.28 -5.38 11.54
CA GLY A 114 23.64 -4.36 10.56
C GLY A 114 24.62 -4.80 9.47
N GLN A 115 24.95 -6.10 9.40
CA GLN A 115 25.84 -6.69 8.41
C GLN A 115 25.07 -7.61 7.45
N VAL A 116 25.43 -7.58 6.17
CA VAL A 116 24.95 -8.55 5.19
C VAL A 116 25.64 -9.90 5.48
N VAL A 117 24.84 -10.92 5.75
CA VAL A 117 25.35 -12.28 6.05
C VAL A 117 25.11 -13.25 4.92
N ASP A 118 24.12 -12.99 4.06
CA ASP A 118 23.84 -13.80 2.88
C ASP A 118 23.08 -12.98 1.83
N THR A 119 23.12 -13.43 0.57
CA THR A 119 22.49 -12.75 -0.57
C THR A 119 21.80 -13.76 -1.47
N PHE A 120 20.67 -13.35 -2.03
CA PHE A 120 19.92 -14.10 -3.03
C PHE A 120 19.67 -13.22 -4.24
N GLN A 121 19.95 -13.71 -5.43
CA GLN A 121 19.62 -13.03 -6.68
C GLN A 121 19.28 -14.08 -7.73
N ALA A 122 18.13 -13.95 -8.35
CA ALA A 122 17.72 -14.83 -9.43
C ALA A 122 16.88 -14.09 -10.46
N PHE A 123 17.24 -14.24 -11.74
CA PHE A 123 16.31 -13.95 -12.81
C PHE A 123 15.23 -15.02 -12.88
N VAL A 124 14.05 -14.62 -13.30
CA VAL A 124 12.90 -15.49 -13.47
C VAL A 124 12.40 -15.35 -14.91
N ASN A 125 12.22 -16.49 -15.59
CA ASN A 125 11.57 -16.48 -16.89
C ASN A 125 10.06 -16.23 -16.69
N PRO A 126 9.52 -15.08 -17.13
CA PRO A 126 8.11 -14.76 -16.93
C PRO A 126 7.17 -15.53 -17.84
N GLY A 127 7.69 -16.34 -18.80
CA GLY A 127 6.89 -17.09 -19.76
C GLY A 127 6.14 -16.21 -20.77
N ARG A 128 6.46 -14.93 -20.83
CA ARG A 128 5.87 -13.93 -21.73
C ARG A 128 6.86 -12.81 -22.02
N SER A 129 6.61 -12.05 -23.08
CA SER A 129 7.45 -10.89 -23.41
C SER A 129 7.31 -9.77 -22.38
N ILE A 130 8.43 -9.14 -22.05
CA ILE A 130 8.50 -7.99 -21.14
C ILE A 130 8.12 -6.74 -21.94
N PRO A 131 7.12 -5.95 -21.49
CA PRO A 131 6.74 -4.71 -22.17
C PRO A 131 7.91 -3.73 -22.28
N GLN A 132 8.07 -3.06 -23.43
CA GLN A 132 9.19 -2.15 -23.68
C GLN A 132 9.35 -1.09 -22.57
N LYS A 133 8.25 -0.53 -22.06
CA LYS A 133 8.28 0.44 -20.95
C LYS A 133 8.92 -0.12 -19.68
N ILE A 134 8.80 -1.44 -19.45
CA ILE A 134 9.42 -2.11 -18.29
C ILE A 134 10.90 -2.36 -18.58
N VAL A 135 11.24 -2.77 -19.81
CA VAL A 135 12.64 -2.87 -20.24
C VAL A 135 13.37 -1.54 -20.09
N ASP A 136 12.72 -0.44 -20.49
CA ASP A 136 13.29 0.92 -20.38
C ASP A 136 13.46 1.34 -18.90
N LEU A 137 12.62 0.83 -18.00
CA LEU A 137 12.68 1.12 -16.57
C LEU A 137 13.74 0.28 -15.85
N THR A 138 13.70 -1.05 -16.04
CA THR A 138 14.48 -2.02 -15.24
C THR A 138 15.78 -2.45 -15.93
N GLY A 139 15.87 -2.22 -17.25
CA GLY A 139 16.96 -2.73 -18.09
C GLY A 139 16.88 -4.25 -18.35
N ILE A 140 15.89 -4.96 -17.80
CA ILE A 140 15.74 -6.40 -17.98
C ILE A 140 15.04 -6.67 -19.32
N THR A 141 15.73 -7.40 -20.19
CA THR A 141 15.23 -7.76 -21.52
C THR A 141 14.78 -9.21 -21.59
N ASP A 142 13.94 -9.53 -22.57
CA ASP A 142 13.53 -10.93 -22.85
C ASP A 142 14.74 -11.87 -22.99
N ALA A 143 15.83 -11.40 -23.61
CA ALA A 143 17.05 -12.19 -23.80
C ALA A 143 17.76 -12.52 -22.46
N MET A 144 17.68 -11.65 -21.46
CA MET A 144 18.31 -11.88 -20.15
C MET A 144 17.59 -12.96 -19.35
N VAL A 145 16.28 -13.11 -19.54
CA VAL A 145 15.44 -14.04 -18.78
C VAL A 145 15.07 -15.30 -19.57
N ALA A 146 15.46 -15.39 -20.86
CA ALA A 146 15.06 -16.48 -21.74
C ALA A 146 15.43 -17.86 -21.20
N ASP A 147 16.66 -18.01 -20.68
CA ASP A 147 17.20 -19.24 -20.12
C ASP A 147 17.08 -19.30 -18.58
N ALA A 148 16.44 -18.30 -17.96
CA ALA A 148 16.21 -18.29 -16.52
C ALA A 148 15.16 -19.35 -16.11
N PRO A 149 15.25 -19.88 -14.88
CA PRO A 149 14.25 -20.83 -14.38
C PRO A 149 12.89 -20.12 -14.20
N PRO A 150 11.78 -20.88 -14.31
CA PRO A 150 10.44 -20.33 -14.04
C PRO A 150 10.24 -20.08 -12.55
N ILE A 151 9.22 -19.25 -12.23
CA ILE A 151 8.88 -18.91 -10.83
C ILE A 151 8.59 -20.15 -9.97
N SER A 152 8.10 -21.24 -10.57
CA SER A 152 7.83 -22.51 -9.87
C SER A 152 9.09 -23.17 -9.30
N GLN A 153 10.26 -22.83 -9.81
CA GLN A 153 11.55 -23.27 -9.29
C GLN A 153 12.16 -22.22 -8.36
N VAL A 154 12.15 -20.94 -8.75
CA VAL A 154 12.83 -19.86 -8.01
C VAL A 154 12.13 -19.55 -6.70
N LEU A 155 10.78 -19.55 -6.68
CA LEU A 155 10.04 -19.18 -5.46
C LEU A 155 10.30 -20.12 -4.28
N PRO A 156 10.30 -21.47 -4.43
CA PRO A 156 10.66 -22.36 -3.33
C PRO A 156 12.08 -22.12 -2.79
N GLU A 157 13.05 -21.83 -3.68
CA GLU A 157 14.42 -21.51 -3.29
C GLU A 157 14.48 -20.19 -2.50
N PHE A 158 13.76 -19.16 -2.97
CA PHE A 158 13.64 -17.89 -2.26
C PHE A 158 12.97 -18.03 -0.89
N LEU A 159 11.87 -18.80 -0.80
CA LEU A 159 11.21 -19.06 0.48
C LEU A 159 12.11 -19.82 1.46
N ALA A 160 12.91 -20.75 0.96
CA ALA A 160 13.92 -21.46 1.76
C ALA A 160 15.02 -20.50 2.25
N PHE A 161 15.48 -19.57 1.39
CA PHE A 161 16.41 -18.50 1.77
C PHE A 161 15.83 -17.59 2.86
N CYS A 162 14.56 -17.19 2.72
CA CYS A 162 13.87 -16.40 3.75
C CYS A 162 13.81 -17.13 5.10
N GLY A 163 13.63 -18.44 5.12
CA GLY A 163 13.69 -19.28 6.31
C GLY A 163 12.75 -18.86 7.43
N GLY A 164 11.59 -18.27 7.09
CA GLY A 164 10.61 -17.76 8.06
C GLY A 164 11.00 -16.46 8.76
N ARG A 165 12.06 -15.79 8.31
CA ARG A 165 12.48 -14.47 8.81
C ARG A 165 11.46 -13.41 8.44
N VAL A 166 11.50 -12.31 9.17
CA VAL A 166 10.73 -11.11 8.79
C VAL A 166 11.26 -10.55 7.48
N LEU A 167 10.36 -10.21 6.58
CA LEU A 167 10.67 -9.61 5.30
C LEU A 167 10.66 -8.08 5.42
N CYS A 168 11.43 -7.40 4.58
CA CYS A 168 11.50 -5.95 4.54
C CYS A 168 11.58 -5.50 3.08
N ALA A 169 10.67 -4.63 2.64
CA ALA A 169 10.68 -4.07 1.31
C ALA A 169 10.25 -2.59 1.32
N HIS A 170 10.40 -1.90 0.19
CA HIS A 170 9.97 -0.52 0.02
C HIS A 170 8.70 -0.46 -0.81
N ASN A 171 7.56 -0.08 -0.22
CA ASN A 171 6.22 -0.32 -0.75
C ASN A 171 5.88 -1.82 -0.76
N ALA A 172 6.13 -2.45 0.37
CA ALA A 172 6.16 -3.90 0.57
C ALA A 172 4.90 -4.63 0.14
N ASP A 173 3.72 -4.00 0.19
CA ASP A 173 2.46 -4.59 -0.26
C ASP A 173 2.50 -4.97 -1.76
N PHE A 174 3.28 -4.24 -2.57
CA PHE A 174 3.49 -4.56 -3.97
C PHE A 174 4.23 -5.90 -4.11
N ASP A 175 5.40 -6.01 -3.52
CA ASP A 175 6.28 -7.18 -3.64
C ASP A 175 5.66 -8.41 -2.98
N VAL A 176 5.16 -8.26 -1.76
CA VAL A 176 4.47 -9.32 -1.03
C VAL A 176 3.23 -9.79 -1.80
N GLY A 177 2.50 -8.87 -2.46
CA GLY A 177 1.37 -9.20 -3.31
C GLY A 177 1.74 -10.11 -4.48
N PHE A 178 2.86 -9.85 -5.16
CA PHE A 178 3.36 -10.71 -6.24
C PHE A 178 3.80 -12.09 -5.73
N LEU A 179 4.53 -12.13 -4.60
CA LEU A 179 4.94 -13.40 -3.98
C LEU A 179 3.72 -14.22 -3.52
N THR A 180 2.72 -13.56 -2.92
CA THR A 180 1.48 -14.21 -2.49
C THR A 180 0.74 -14.83 -3.67
N ALA A 181 0.53 -14.06 -4.74
CA ALA A 181 -0.13 -14.56 -5.94
C ALA A 181 0.63 -15.71 -6.58
N ALA A 182 1.96 -15.67 -6.63
CA ALA A 182 2.79 -16.75 -7.13
C ALA A 182 2.73 -18.00 -6.23
N ALA A 183 2.78 -17.82 -4.91
CA ALA A 183 2.67 -18.91 -3.94
C ALA A 183 1.29 -19.59 -4.01
N GLU A 184 0.21 -18.83 -4.10
CA GLU A 184 -1.15 -19.36 -4.28
C GLU A 184 -1.27 -20.21 -5.55
N ARG A 185 -0.75 -19.72 -6.69
CA ARG A 185 -0.73 -20.47 -7.96
C ARG A 185 0.02 -21.79 -7.86
N LEU A 186 1.06 -21.85 -7.04
CA LEU A 186 1.89 -23.04 -6.82
C LEU A 186 1.43 -23.92 -5.66
N GLY A 187 0.42 -23.51 -4.89
CA GLY A 187 -0.04 -24.22 -3.71
C GLY A 187 0.98 -24.23 -2.57
N LEU A 188 1.83 -23.21 -2.50
CA LEU A 188 2.85 -23.05 -1.45
C LEU A 188 2.30 -22.21 -0.30
N PRO A 189 2.58 -22.58 0.98
CA PRO A 189 2.22 -21.75 2.11
C PRO A 189 3.08 -20.48 2.13
N PHE A 190 2.44 -19.31 2.20
CA PHE A 190 3.13 -18.03 2.32
C PHE A 190 2.29 -17.05 3.13
N ASP A 191 2.67 -16.83 4.38
CA ASP A 191 2.03 -15.88 5.32
C ASP A 191 3.15 -15.17 6.09
N PRO A 192 3.86 -14.23 5.45
CA PRO A 192 5.03 -13.59 6.04
C PRO A 192 4.64 -12.50 7.03
N THR A 193 5.49 -12.31 8.02
CA THR A 193 5.60 -11.01 8.69
C THR A 193 6.53 -10.11 7.88
N TYR A 194 6.11 -8.88 7.58
CA TYR A 194 6.92 -7.97 6.78
C TYR A 194 6.86 -6.52 7.24
N LEU A 195 7.89 -5.77 6.88
CA LEU A 195 8.11 -4.36 7.17
C LEU A 195 8.05 -3.56 5.87
N ASP A 196 7.41 -2.39 5.93
CA ASP A 196 7.34 -1.45 4.80
C ASP A 196 8.14 -0.18 5.09
N THR A 197 9.30 -0.04 4.44
CA THR A 197 10.17 1.14 4.62
C THR A 197 9.59 2.41 4.02
N LEU A 198 8.65 2.34 3.05
CA LEU A 198 7.93 3.51 2.56
C LEU A 198 7.07 4.11 3.69
N ILE A 199 6.34 3.27 4.41
CA ILE A 199 5.49 3.72 5.52
C ILE A 199 6.34 4.26 6.67
N PHE A 200 7.48 3.64 6.99
CA PHE A 200 8.44 4.22 7.94
C PHE A 200 8.92 5.60 7.48
N ALA A 201 9.30 5.75 6.21
CA ALA A 201 9.76 7.03 5.67
C ALA A 201 8.68 8.11 5.75
N GLN A 202 7.44 7.80 5.38
CA GLN A 202 6.32 8.74 5.46
C GLN A 202 6.05 9.24 6.89
N ASN A 203 6.22 8.38 7.89
CA ASN A 203 6.00 8.74 9.29
C ASN A 203 7.19 9.43 9.94
N LEU A 204 8.42 9.02 9.63
CA LEU A 204 9.63 9.53 10.28
C LEU A 204 10.24 10.74 9.57
N MET A 205 9.94 10.92 8.27
CA MET A 205 10.47 11.97 7.41
C MET A 205 9.37 12.69 6.60
N PRO A 206 8.29 13.18 7.24
CA PRO A 206 7.13 13.77 6.55
C PRO A 206 7.47 15.05 5.76
N GLN A 207 8.64 15.63 6.00
CA GLN A 207 9.13 16.84 5.34
C GLN A 207 9.63 16.60 3.90
N LEU A 208 9.83 15.34 3.49
CA LEU A 208 10.28 15.02 2.13
C LEU A 208 9.14 15.24 1.13
N THR A 209 9.51 15.72 -0.06
CA THR A 209 8.54 15.98 -1.16
C THR A 209 7.96 14.70 -1.75
N ASN A 210 8.71 13.62 -1.69
CA ASN A 210 8.29 12.27 -2.01
C ASN A 210 9.12 11.27 -1.19
N HIS A 211 8.66 10.01 -1.14
CA HIS A 211 9.29 8.97 -0.35
C HIS A 211 9.74 7.78 -1.22
N LYS A 212 10.17 8.05 -2.46
CA LYS A 212 10.80 7.02 -3.30
C LYS A 212 12.09 6.55 -2.65
N LEU A 213 12.48 5.32 -2.94
CA LEU A 213 13.66 4.67 -2.37
C LEU A 213 14.92 5.55 -2.49
N ASP A 214 15.19 6.08 -3.70
CA ASP A 214 16.30 6.98 -4.00
C ASP A 214 16.25 8.27 -3.18
N THR A 215 15.10 8.91 -3.11
CA THR A 215 14.92 10.18 -2.38
C THR A 215 15.21 10.00 -0.90
N VAL A 216 14.70 8.92 -0.31
CA VAL A 216 14.89 8.61 1.11
C VAL A 216 16.33 8.20 1.40
N ALA A 217 16.94 7.36 0.55
CA ALA A 217 18.32 6.94 0.67
C ALA A 217 19.28 8.15 0.63
N ASN A 218 19.08 9.06 -0.34
CA ASN A 218 19.85 10.30 -0.45
C ASN A 218 19.68 11.20 0.78
N ALA A 219 18.45 11.37 1.28
CA ALA A 219 18.18 12.19 2.46
C ALA A 219 18.84 11.63 3.73
N LEU A 220 19.03 10.32 3.80
CA LEU A 220 19.72 9.62 4.90
C LEU A 220 21.21 9.43 4.64
N SER A 221 21.74 9.96 3.54
CA SER A 221 23.16 9.86 3.13
C SER A 221 23.63 8.39 3.08
N LEU A 222 22.80 7.50 2.56
CA LEU A 222 23.20 6.13 2.27
C LEU A 222 24.15 6.12 1.05
N PRO A 223 24.99 5.09 0.92
CA PRO A 223 25.85 4.94 -0.26
C PRO A 223 25.05 4.91 -1.57
N ASP A 224 25.63 5.43 -2.65
CA ASP A 224 25.03 5.32 -3.99
C ASP A 224 24.90 3.85 -4.39
N PHE A 225 23.79 3.54 -5.07
CA PHE A 225 23.46 2.19 -5.55
C PHE A 225 22.91 2.25 -6.98
N ASN A 226 22.92 1.12 -7.67
CA ASN A 226 22.37 1.01 -9.01
C ASN A 226 20.87 0.79 -8.91
N HIS A 227 20.07 1.82 -9.17
CA HIS A 227 18.62 1.73 -9.20
C HIS A 227 18.13 0.71 -10.24
N HIS A 228 17.01 0.08 -9.92
CA HIS A 228 16.34 -0.91 -10.77
C HIS A 228 17.16 -2.19 -11.01
N ARG A 229 17.90 -2.58 -9.99
CA ARG A 229 18.46 -3.92 -9.83
C ARG A 229 18.01 -4.42 -8.49
N ALA A 230 17.19 -5.47 -8.50
CA ALA A 230 16.50 -5.98 -7.30
C ALA A 230 17.45 -6.24 -6.11
N SER A 231 18.70 -6.68 -6.36
CA SER A 231 19.71 -6.89 -5.30
C SER A 231 20.18 -5.59 -4.63
N ASP A 232 20.38 -4.53 -5.43
CA ASP A 232 20.86 -3.24 -4.92
C ASP A 232 19.74 -2.48 -4.21
N ASP A 233 18.52 -2.54 -4.75
CA ASP A 233 17.32 -1.95 -4.14
C ASP A 233 16.97 -2.68 -2.83
N ALA A 234 17.06 -4.01 -2.79
CA ALA A 234 16.93 -4.79 -1.56
C ALA A 234 17.94 -4.40 -0.48
N LEU A 235 19.22 -4.26 -0.83
CA LEU A 235 20.27 -3.85 0.11
C LEU A 235 20.01 -2.44 0.65
N THR A 236 19.63 -1.52 -0.23
CA THR A 236 19.28 -0.14 0.15
C THR A 236 18.08 -0.11 1.07
N CYS A 237 17.04 -0.88 0.77
CA CYS A 237 15.86 -1.04 1.61
C CYS A 237 16.26 -1.53 3.02
N GLY A 238 17.14 -2.52 3.10
CA GLY A 238 17.66 -3.03 4.38
C GLY A 238 18.38 -1.96 5.20
N TYR A 239 19.24 -1.16 4.56
CA TYR A 239 19.92 -0.05 5.25
C TYR A 239 18.95 1.07 5.65
N LEU A 240 17.91 1.35 4.86
CA LEU A 240 16.84 2.27 5.27
C LEU A 240 16.18 1.82 6.56
N TYR A 241 15.79 0.54 6.63
CA TYR A 241 15.18 0.00 7.84
C TYR A 241 16.09 0.15 9.07
N LEU A 242 17.37 -0.17 8.95
CA LEU A 242 18.33 0.00 10.06
C LEU A 242 18.43 1.47 10.51
N ARG A 243 18.39 2.42 9.59
CA ARG A 243 18.35 3.85 9.92
C ARG A 243 17.05 4.24 10.64
N PHE A 244 15.91 3.75 10.16
CA PHE A 244 14.63 3.98 10.81
C PHE A 244 14.56 3.35 12.20
N ALA A 245 15.04 2.11 12.37
CA ALA A 245 15.14 1.47 13.67
C ALA A 245 15.94 2.31 14.68
N LYS A 246 17.08 2.86 14.23
CA LYS A 246 17.90 3.78 15.06
C LYS A 246 17.14 5.07 15.39
N MET A 247 16.46 5.69 14.43
CA MET A 247 15.66 6.90 14.66
C MET A 247 14.52 6.64 15.67
N LEU A 248 13.89 5.47 15.62
CA LEU A 248 12.86 5.07 16.57
C LEU A 248 13.43 4.90 17.99
N GLN A 249 14.56 4.21 18.13
CA GLN A 249 15.26 4.05 19.41
C GLN A 249 15.64 5.40 20.03
N GLU A 250 16.21 6.32 19.24
CA GLU A 250 16.58 7.67 19.68
C GLU A 250 15.37 8.50 20.14
N ARG A 251 14.18 8.24 19.59
CA ARG A 251 12.92 8.88 20.00
C ARG A 251 12.20 8.14 21.14
N GLY A 252 12.74 7.05 21.64
CA GLY A 252 12.12 6.19 22.66
C GLY A 252 10.85 5.48 22.16
N LEU A 253 10.69 5.35 20.85
CA LEU A 253 9.57 4.67 20.22
C LEU A 253 9.88 3.19 20.03
N GLN A 254 8.86 2.36 20.15
CA GLN A 254 8.95 0.93 19.88
C GLN A 254 8.02 0.56 18.72
N VAL A 255 8.48 -0.38 17.89
CA VAL A 255 7.60 -1.04 16.94
C VAL A 255 6.82 -2.11 17.70
N VAL A 256 5.53 -1.96 17.81
CA VAL A 256 4.66 -2.92 18.46
C VAL A 256 3.79 -3.57 17.41
N VAL A 257 3.89 -4.88 17.29
CA VAL A 257 2.92 -5.70 16.54
C VAL A 257 1.69 -5.82 17.42
N ALA A 258 0.61 -5.13 17.08
CA ALA A 258 -0.66 -5.23 17.80
C ALA A 258 -1.56 -6.22 17.06
N GLU A 259 -2.05 -7.23 17.77
CA GLU A 259 -3.17 -8.02 17.24
C GLU A 259 -4.37 -7.10 17.04
N ALA A 260 -4.97 -7.13 15.85
CA ALA A 260 -6.20 -6.42 15.59
C ALA A 260 -7.29 -7.02 16.47
N GLY A 261 -7.62 -6.31 17.55
CA GLY A 261 -8.79 -6.65 18.36
C GLY A 261 -10.02 -6.70 17.44
N HIS A 262 -10.78 -7.78 17.53
CA HIS A 262 -12.02 -8.00 16.81
C HIS A 262 -12.99 -6.84 17.07
N VAL A 263 -13.03 -5.86 16.18
CA VAL A 263 -14.16 -4.95 16.06
C VAL A 263 -15.07 -5.59 15.02
N GLY A 264 -16.20 -6.09 15.49
CA GLY A 264 -17.11 -6.95 14.75
C GLY A 264 -17.54 -6.41 13.40
N GLY A 265 -17.57 -7.29 12.41
CA GLY A 265 -18.28 -7.17 11.16
C GLY A 265 -17.40 -7.02 9.93
N GLY A 266 -17.07 -8.15 9.26
CA GLY A 266 -16.54 -8.17 7.90
C GLY A 266 -15.15 -8.77 7.80
N GLN A 267 -15.09 -9.94 7.20
CA GLN A 267 -13.93 -10.74 6.87
C GLN A 267 -12.70 -9.95 6.42
N THR A 268 -11.67 -9.96 7.21
CA THR A 268 -10.26 -10.21 6.90
C THR A 268 -9.47 -10.01 8.20
N GLY A 269 -9.04 -11.10 8.84
CA GLY A 269 -8.10 -11.05 9.97
C GLY A 269 -6.72 -10.63 9.44
N ARG A 270 -6.42 -9.35 9.47
CA ARG A 270 -5.05 -8.84 9.33
C ARG A 270 -4.61 -8.32 10.68
N THR A 271 -3.52 -8.84 11.16
CA THR A 271 -2.81 -8.30 12.33
C THR A 271 -2.09 -7.03 11.91
N THR A 272 -2.33 -5.94 12.60
CA THR A 272 -1.77 -4.63 12.26
C THR A 272 -0.82 -4.16 13.36
N ALA A 273 0.38 -3.72 12.99
CA ALA A 273 1.28 -3.03 13.89
C ALA A 273 1.10 -1.52 13.77
N LYS A 274 1.01 -0.83 14.90
CA LYS A 274 0.97 0.63 14.96
C LYS A 274 2.26 1.15 15.56
N LEU A 275 2.79 2.24 14.99
CA LEU A 275 3.76 3.08 15.68
C LEU A 275 3.02 3.82 16.80
N THR A 276 3.28 3.46 18.06
CA THR A 276 2.76 4.18 19.21
C THR A 276 3.87 5.00 19.86
N ALA A 277 3.54 6.26 20.15
CA ALA A 277 4.39 7.15 20.94
C ALA A 277 4.26 6.82 22.44
#